data_7dba66b98bb54f06e248893aacc0e465
#
_entry.id   7dba66b98bb54f06e248893aacc0e465
#
_cell.length_a   1.000
_cell.length_b   1.000
_cell.length_c   1.000
_cell.angle_alpha   90.00
_cell.angle_beta   90.00
_cell.angle_gamma   90.00
#
_symmetry.space_group_name_H-M   'P 1'
#
loop_
_entity.id
_entity.type
_entity.pdbx_description
1 polymer ?
#
loop_
_entity_poly.entity_id
_entity_poly.type
_entity_poly.pdbx_seq_one_letter_code
_entity_poly.pdbx_strand_id
1 'polypeptide(L)'
;MNFKQFYKERILNIDKASFLFIVLPYLGANLINLTASPFFSYTNLALLFIVLIAIEFISKWSINKFNKYERLLSILLVTISIEFFYGFALNIPLHTITQKLFSVDLREKALLVIALVIIVGLQLLFTKRKLSYKALNIFLVILSVVAFGSSISKEPNKAVPLESIQNNYQELTSRPQETKPVILIIVDEYNSPDNLFELTKDSSIYNFNNWLKAKGWQTKTTAYSHELSTIHSMSSLFNFNLSQEKTYSAQSEEKIVVSKLYHAALADSLAKKGVAIYNYGIFDFGNTKPKSRLYLYPRNFIEAFLLHSTYLAEKTKTGSFQTKYLKNPPSYISDHNIDILEHLPSRLEEEKLPNKAFVYVHLYMPHNPFSLAPEFTNPETDNFKRYVAYWKFTNQKLQALLTELNKENKYSIILTGDHGLRESTTNPHQSFSAYYGFEGYDLEKIGSVQDIGSLVNSAYN
;
A
#
# COMPACT_ATOMS: atom_id res chain seq x y z
N MET A 1 -44.99 20.99 0.35
CA MET A 1 -44.34 20.53 1.61
C MET A 1 -43.06 21.35 1.78
N ASN A 2 -42.94 22.08 2.91
CA ASN A 2 -41.77 22.93 3.20
C ASN A 2 -40.54 22.02 3.41
N PHE A 3 -39.34 22.44 2.97
CA PHE A 3 -38.08 21.69 3.11
C PHE A 3 -37.83 21.25 4.56
N LYS A 4 -38.16 22.10 5.55
CA LYS A 4 -38.04 21.80 6.98
C LYS A 4 -38.95 20.65 7.43
N GLN A 5 -40.17 20.60 6.90
CA GLN A 5 -41.14 19.53 7.17
C GLN A 5 -40.76 18.22 6.44
N PHE A 6 -40.28 18.32 5.20
CA PHE A 6 -39.70 17.18 4.44
C PHE A 6 -38.50 16.57 5.15
N TYR A 7 -37.61 17.42 5.67
CA TYR A 7 -36.42 16.98 6.39
C TYR A 7 -36.80 16.25 7.69
N LYS A 8 -37.69 16.81 8.48
CA LYS A 8 -38.13 16.26 9.77
C LYS A 8 -38.93 14.96 9.62
N GLU A 9 -39.86 14.90 8.68
CA GLU A 9 -40.75 13.74 8.50
C GLU A 9 -40.16 12.60 7.68
N ARG A 10 -39.19 12.88 6.84
CA ARG A 10 -38.67 11.89 5.90
C ARG A 10 -37.19 11.53 6.07
N ILE A 11 -36.35 12.45 6.48
CA ILE A 11 -34.91 12.21 6.63
C ILE A 11 -34.57 11.81 8.07
N LEU A 12 -35.12 12.50 9.06
CA LEU A 12 -34.93 12.20 10.48
C LEU A 12 -35.92 11.16 11.02
N ASN A 13 -36.70 10.52 10.16
CA ASN A 13 -37.65 9.51 10.62
C ASN A 13 -36.90 8.26 11.10
N ILE A 14 -36.74 8.14 12.43
CA ILE A 14 -36.08 7.05 13.11
C ILE A 14 -36.86 5.70 13.02
N ASP A 15 -38.08 5.73 12.55
CA ASP A 15 -38.92 4.55 12.37
C ASP A 15 -38.62 3.81 11.06
N LYS A 16 -37.80 4.38 10.17
CA LYS A 16 -37.37 3.79 8.89
C LYS A 16 -35.90 3.37 8.92
N ALA A 17 -35.54 2.44 8.06
CA ALA A 17 -34.16 2.05 7.86
C ALA A 17 -33.28 3.27 7.50
N SER A 18 -32.12 3.39 8.14
CA SER A 18 -31.18 4.50 7.95
C SER A 18 -29.79 4.00 7.71
N PHE A 19 -29.24 4.36 6.57
CA PHE A 19 -27.84 4.13 6.23
C PHE A 19 -26.91 4.84 7.20
N LEU A 20 -27.22 6.11 7.51
CA LEU A 20 -26.38 6.93 8.36
C LEU A 20 -26.22 6.34 9.78
N PHE A 21 -27.29 5.83 10.38
CA PHE A 21 -27.21 5.23 11.70
C PHE A 21 -26.40 3.94 11.72
N ILE A 22 -26.34 3.20 10.61
CA ILE A 22 -25.48 2.02 10.49
C ILE A 22 -24.00 2.42 10.40
N VAL A 23 -23.68 3.50 9.70
CA VAL A 23 -22.31 3.95 9.44
C VAL A 23 -21.70 4.69 10.62
N LEU A 24 -22.50 5.45 11.39
CA LEU A 24 -21.99 6.28 12.49
C LEU A 24 -21.20 5.51 13.56
N PRO A 25 -21.64 4.34 14.08
CA PRO A 25 -20.84 3.59 15.06
C PRO A 25 -19.51 3.15 14.48
N TYR A 26 -19.52 2.76 13.19
CA TYR A 26 -18.31 2.40 12.48
C TYR A 26 -17.31 3.55 12.35
N LEU A 27 -17.80 4.74 11.97
CA LEU A 27 -16.98 5.96 11.93
C LEU A 27 -16.43 6.29 13.32
N GLY A 28 -17.25 6.18 14.37
CA GLY A 28 -16.83 6.41 15.74
C GLY A 28 -15.69 5.45 16.14
N ALA A 29 -15.85 4.16 15.89
CA ALA A 29 -14.83 3.16 16.21
C ALA A 29 -13.50 3.35 15.43
N ASN A 30 -13.58 3.89 14.21
CA ASN A 30 -12.42 4.13 13.36
C ASN A 30 -11.92 5.57 13.38
N LEU A 31 -12.48 6.45 14.23
CA LEU A 31 -12.12 7.87 14.24
C LEU A 31 -10.63 8.09 14.48
N ILE A 32 -10.02 7.36 15.42
CA ILE A 32 -8.58 7.44 15.68
C ILE A 32 -7.78 7.07 14.42
N ASN A 33 -8.21 6.02 13.73
CA ASN A 33 -7.55 5.58 12.49
C ASN A 33 -7.69 6.63 11.38
N LEU A 34 -8.82 7.27 11.28
CA LEU A 34 -9.06 8.33 10.30
C LEU A 34 -8.27 9.60 10.63
N THR A 35 -8.25 10.02 11.89
CA THR A 35 -7.50 11.21 12.33
C THR A 35 -5.99 11.05 12.27
N ALA A 36 -5.49 9.82 12.41
CA ALA A 36 -4.08 9.51 12.23
C ALA A 36 -3.66 9.30 10.77
N SER A 37 -4.61 9.37 9.80
CA SER A 37 -4.28 9.31 8.37
C SER A 37 -3.47 10.56 7.97
N PRO A 38 -2.40 10.42 7.15
CA PRO A 38 -1.65 11.56 6.61
C PRO A 38 -2.52 12.50 5.77
N PHE A 39 -3.66 12.03 5.29
CA PHE A 39 -4.63 12.81 4.50
C PHE A 39 -5.73 13.42 5.34
N PHE A 40 -5.66 13.28 6.66
CA PHE A 40 -6.68 13.85 7.53
C PHE A 40 -6.67 15.38 7.45
N SER A 41 -7.85 15.93 7.20
CA SER A 41 -8.16 17.33 7.46
C SER A 41 -9.61 17.44 7.89
N TYR A 42 -9.95 18.46 8.66
CA TYR A 42 -11.34 18.71 9.02
C TYR A 42 -12.23 18.95 7.79
N THR A 43 -11.67 19.52 6.71
CA THR A 43 -12.36 19.68 5.42
C THR A 43 -12.69 18.33 4.79
N ASN A 44 -11.75 17.39 4.75
CA ASN A 44 -11.97 16.05 4.21
C ASN A 44 -12.99 15.26 5.05
N LEU A 45 -12.94 15.40 6.37
CA LEU A 45 -13.92 14.79 7.26
C LEU A 45 -15.32 15.39 7.02
N ALA A 46 -15.43 16.70 6.88
CA ALA A 46 -16.70 17.37 6.57
C ALA A 46 -17.26 16.92 5.21
N LEU A 47 -16.42 16.81 4.18
CA LEU A 47 -16.79 16.26 2.88
C LEU A 47 -17.30 14.82 2.98
N LEU A 48 -16.64 13.96 3.76
CA LEU A 48 -17.12 12.59 4.01
C LEU A 48 -18.54 12.62 4.62
N PHE A 49 -18.78 13.44 5.64
CA PHE A 49 -20.11 13.58 6.24
C PHE A 49 -21.15 14.08 5.25
N ILE A 50 -20.81 15.05 4.39
CA ILE A 50 -21.72 15.54 3.33
C ILE A 50 -22.08 14.40 2.37
N VAL A 51 -21.11 13.59 1.94
CA VAL A 51 -21.35 12.43 1.07
C VAL A 51 -22.26 11.41 1.76
N LEU A 52 -22.01 11.09 3.03
CA LEU A 52 -22.84 10.13 3.79
C LEU A 52 -24.28 10.64 3.96
N ILE A 53 -24.47 11.93 4.23
CA ILE A 53 -25.78 12.57 4.29
C ILE A 53 -26.48 12.53 2.93
N ALA A 54 -25.75 12.76 1.83
CA ALA A 54 -26.30 12.66 0.49
C ALA A 54 -26.76 11.22 0.16
N ILE A 55 -25.97 10.22 0.54
CA ILE A 55 -26.33 8.79 0.39
C ILE A 55 -27.59 8.47 1.20
N GLU A 56 -27.68 8.95 2.45
CA GLU A 56 -28.88 8.80 3.28
C GLU A 56 -30.12 9.42 2.60
N PHE A 57 -29.95 10.63 2.08
CA PHE A 57 -31.03 11.32 1.38
C PHE A 57 -31.51 10.56 0.14
N ILE A 58 -30.58 10.11 -0.72
CA ILE A 58 -30.89 9.35 -1.93
C ILE A 58 -31.56 8.02 -1.57
N SER A 59 -31.06 7.33 -0.55
CA SER A 59 -31.61 6.06 -0.08
C SER A 59 -33.06 6.23 0.40
N LYS A 60 -33.33 7.21 1.24
CA LYS A 60 -34.69 7.48 1.73
C LYS A 60 -35.63 8.00 0.65
N TRP A 61 -35.14 8.83 -0.27
CA TRP A 61 -35.91 9.25 -1.43
C TRP A 61 -36.32 8.05 -2.30
N SER A 62 -35.37 7.15 -2.58
CA SER A 62 -35.60 5.93 -3.36
C SER A 62 -36.65 5.02 -2.69
N ILE A 63 -36.50 4.76 -1.39
CA ILE A 63 -37.44 3.97 -0.61
C ILE A 63 -38.86 4.58 -0.68
N ASN A 64 -38.95 5.90 -0.53
CA ASN A 64 -40.27 6.60 -0.59
C ASN A 64 -40.86 6.63 -2.01
N LYS A 65 -40.02 6.83 -3.05
CA LYS A 65 -40.47 6.84 -4.44
C LYS A 65 -41.02 5.48 -4.88
N PHE A 66 -40.38 4.41 -4.43
CA PHE A 66 -40.74 3.03 -4.75
C PHE A 66 -41.48 2.37 -3.58
N ASN A 67 -42.49 3.03 -3.04
CA ASN A 67 -43.21 2.62 -1.84
C ASN A 67 -43.71 1.15 -1.89
N LYS A 68 -44.10 0.64 -3.06
CA LYS A 68 -44.48 -0.74 -3.25
C LYS A 68 -43.39 -1.74 -2.84
N TYR A 69 -42.11 -1.32 -2.94
CA TYR A 69 -40.93 -2.11 -2.62
C TYR A 69 -40.20 -1.63 -1.36
N GLU A 70 -40.81 -0.76 -0.56
CA GLU A 70 -40.20 -0.14 0.63
C GLU A 70 -39.49 -1.17 1.53
N ARG A 71 -40.17 -2.28 1.78
CA ARG A 71 -39.62 -3.35 2.64
C ARG A 71 -38.37 -4.00 2.03
N LEU A 72 -38.42 -4.32 0.74
CA LEU A 72 -37.30 -4.95 0.05
C LEU A 72 -36.10 -4.00 -0.01
N LEU A 73 -36.33 -2.74 -0.38
CA LEU A 73 -35.28 -1.70 -0.46
C LEU A 73 -34.65 -1.42 0.91
N SER A 74 -35.46 -1.42 1.97
CA SER A 74 -34.93 -1.25 3.34
C SER A 74 -34.07 -2.43 3.77
N ILE A 75 -34.48 -3.66 3.46
CA ILE A 75 -33.68 -4.87 3.73
C ILE A 75 -32.37 -4.83 2.96
N LEU A 76 -32.42 -4.51 1.67
CA LEU A 76 -31.23 -4.41 0.84
C LEU A 76 -30.26 -3.33 1.35
N LEU A 77 -30.78 -2.13 1.66
CA LEU A 77 -29.97 -1.04 2.18
C LEU A 77 -29.24 -1.44 3.47
N VAL A 78 -29.96 -1.98 4.44
CA VAL A 78 -29.39 -2.40 5.73
C VAL A 78 -28.37 -3.54 5.53
N THR A 79 -28.72 -4.54 4.73
CA THR A 79 -27.85 -5.69 4.47
C THR A 79 -26.56 -5.27 3.81
N ILE A 80 -26.62 -4.49 2.73
CA ILE A 80 -25.45 -4.00 2.02
C ILE A 80 -24.57 -3.11 2.93
N SER A 81 -25.22 -2.25 3.72
CA SER A 81 -24.49 -1.35 4.63
C SER A 81 -23.76 -2.14 5.73
N ILE A 82 -24.43 -3.08 6.36
CA ILE A 82 -23.82 -3.93 7.40
C ILE A 82 -22.67 -4.76 6.80
N GLU A 83 -22.88 -5.39 5.67
CA GLU A 83 -21.84 -6.20 5.04
C GLU A 83 -20.65 -5.36 4.62
N PHE A 84 -20.87 -4.18 4.07
CA PHE A 84 -19.80 -3.30 3.62
C PHE A 84 -18.96 -2.77 4.79
N PHE A 85 -19.58 -2.32 5.89
CA PHE A 85 -18.86 -1.71 7.01
C PHE A 85 -18.45 -2.71 8.09
N TYR A 86 -19.19 -3.78 8.29
CA TYR A 86 -18.98 -4.71 9.40
C TYR A 86 -18.67 -6.16 8.96
N GLY A 87 -18.68 -6.44 7.66
CA GLY A 87 -18.53 -7.82 7.15
C GLY A 87 -17.28 -8.50 7.64
N PHE A 88 -16.15 -7.79 7.73
CA PHE A 88 -14.93 -8.32 8.30
C PHE A 88 -15.06 -8.70 9.79
N ALA A 89 -15.66 -7.81 10.58
CA ALA A 89 -15.87 -8.05 12.01
C ALA A 89 -16.87 -9.19 12.29
N LEU A 90 -17.78 -9.46 11.34
CA LEU A 90 -18.74 -10.58 11.42
C LEU A 90 -18.11 -11.91 10.95
N ASN A 91 -17.24 -11.88 9.96
CA ASN A 91 -16.65 -13.11 9.41
C ASN A 91 -15.68 -13.80 10.37
N ILE A 92 -14.91 -13.06 11.17
CA ILE A 92 -13.97 -13.64 12.15
C ILE A 92 -14.68 -14.55 13.16
N PRO A 93 -15.70 -14.09 13.93
CA PRO A 93 -16.39 -14.95 14.86
C PRO A 93 -17.15 -16.09 14.18
N LEU A 94 -17.73 -15.87 12.98
CA LEU A 94 -18.39 -16.95 12.23
C LEU A 94 -17.41 -18.04 11.84
N HIS A 95 -16.23 -17.69 11.35
CA HIS A 95 -15.17 -18.66 11.03
C HIS A 95 -14.76 -19.44 12.29
N THR A 96 -14.52 -18.74 13.41
CA THR A 96 -14.15 -19.38 14.68
C THR A 96 -15.25 -20.33 15.19
N ILE A 97 -16.51 -19.94 15.09
CA ILE A 97 -17.66 -20.76 15.51
C ILE A 97 -17.79 -21.99 14.62
N THR A 98 -17.70 -21.83 13.29
CA THR A 98 -17.84 -22.96 12.36
C THR A 98 -16.68 -23.95 12.50
N GLN A 99 -15.47 -23.47 12.72
CA GLN A 99 -14.31 -24.33 12.95
C GLN A 99 -14.42 -25.09 14.29
N LYS A 100 -14.84 -24.40 15.37
CA LYS A 100 -14.97 -25.03 16.71
C LYS A 100 -16.14 -25.99 16.82
N LEU A 101 -17.31 -25.65 16.24
CA LEU A 101 -18.54 -26.45 16.41
C LEU A 101 -18.67 -27.56 15.37
N PHE A 102 -18.18 -27.35 14.17
CA PHE A 102 -18.40 -28.26 13.05
C PHE A 102 -17.13 -28.86 12.48
N SER A 103 -15.95 -28.48 12.99
CA SER A 103 -14.62 -28.89 12.47
C SER A 103 -14.49 -28.67 10.96
N VAL A 104 -15.22 -27.68 10.42
CA VAL A 104 -15.26 -27.37 9.00
C VAL A 104 -14.60 -26.02 8.78
N ASP A 105 -13.58 -26.02 7.95
CA ASP A 105 -12.97 -24.81 7.43
C ASP A 105 -13.82 -24.29 6.25
N LEU A 106 -14.79 -23.44 6.57
CA LEU A 106 -15.67 -22.86 5.56
C LEU A 106 -14.92 -21.80 4.76
N ARG A 107 -14.91 -21.98 3.44
CA ARG A 107 -14.39 -20.96 2.54
C ARG A 107 -15.15 -19.63 2.74
N GLU A 108 -14.44 -18.51 2.61
CA GLU A 108 -14.97 -17.16 2.81
C GLU A 108 -16.32 -16.88 2.13
N LYS A 109 -16.56 -17.45 0.94
CA LYS A 109 -17.85 -17.31 0.24
C LYS A 109 -19.02 -17.92 1.01
N ALA A 110 -18.79 -19.05 1.66
CA ALA A 110 -19.82 -19.69 2.47
C ALA A 110 -20.11 -18.87 3.73
N LEU A 111 -19.07 -18.31 4.36
CA LEU A 111 -19.23 -17.40 5.51
C LEU A 111 -20.01 -16.14 5.13
N LEU A 112 -19.73 -15.53 3.98
CA LEU A 112 -20.50 -14.40 3.45
C LEU A 112 -21.98 -14.76 3.27
N VAL A 113 -22.27 -15.89 2.65
CA VAL A 113 -23.66 -16.34 2.44
C VAL A 113 -24.35 -16.58 3.79
N ILE A 114 -23.67 -17.20 4.75
CA ILE A 114 -24.23 -17.42 6.10
C ILE A 114 -24.50 -16.07 6.79
N ALA A 115 -23.58 -15.11 6.73
CA ALA A 115 -23.76 -13.78 7.29
C ALA A 115 -24.97 -13.08 6.64
N LEU A 116 -25.07 -13.10 5.32
CA LEU A 116 -26.22 -12.55 4.58
C LEU A 116 -27.55 -13.21 4.99
N VAL A 117 -27.58 -14.53 5.10
CA VAL A 117 -28.80 -15.27 5.54
C VAL A 117 -29.18 -14.89 6.96
N ILE A 118 -28.20 -14.77 7.88
CA ILE A 118 -28.45 -14.33 9.26
C ILE A 118 -29.00 -12.90 9.28
N ILE A 119 -28.37 -11.96 8.56
CA ILE A 119 -28.78 -10.54 8.52
C ILE A 119 -30.19 -10.42 7.93
N VAL A 120 -30.45 -11.08 6.81
CA VAL A 120 -31.81 -11.08 6.18
C VAL A 120 -32.82 -11.77 7.08
N GLY A 121 -32.47 -12.91 7.68
CA GLY A 121 -33.33 -13.62 8.62
C GLY A 121 -33.71 -12.79 9.83
N LEU A 122 -32.75 -12.11 10.46
CA LEU A 122 -33.01 -11.17 11.55
C LEU A 122 -33.93 -10.04 11.11
N GLN A 123 -33.69 -9.42 9.96
CA GLN A 123 -34.55 -8.36 9.45
C GLN A 123 -35.98 -8.84 9.16
N LEU A 124 -36.15 -10.05 8.64
CA LEU A 124 -37.47 -10.64 8.43
C LEU A 124 -38.21 -10.91 9.77
N LEU A 125 -37.47 -11.35 10.80
CA LEU A 125 -38.03 -11.52 12.16
C LEU A 125 -38.43 -10.16 12.76
N PHE A 126 -37.59 -9.16 12.64
CA PHE A 126 -37.91 -7.79 13.08
C PHE A 126 -39.18 -7.24 12.42
N THR A 127 -39.30 -7.43 11.09
CA THR A 127 -40.48 -6.95 10.36
C THR A 127 -41.77 -7.74 10.66
N LYS A 128 -41.67 -9.04 10.94
CA LYS A 128 -42.82 -9.88 11.34
C LYS A 128 -43.36 -9.53 12.73
N ARG A 129 -42.48 -9.20 13.69
CA ARG A 129 -42.83 -8.88 15.08
C ARG A 129 -43.16 -7.42 15.33
N LYS A 130 -43.33 -6.57 14.28
CA LYS A 130 -43.51 -5.10 14.37
C LYS A 130 -42.42 -4.44 15.21
N LEU A 131 -41.28 -5.07 15.36
CA LEU A 131 -40.08 -4.43 15.91
C LEU A 131 -39.68 -3.33 14.92
N SER A 132 -39.91 -2.08 15.29
CA SER A 132 -39.66 -0.96 14.42
C SER A 132 -38.15 -0.73 14.26
N TYR A 133 -37.72 -0.28 13.10
CA TYR A 133 -36.36 0.23 12.90
C TYR A 133 -35.98 1.29 13.95
N LYS A 134 -36.92 1.88 14.63
CA LYS A 134 -36.75 2.83 15.73
C LYS A 134 -35.83 2.25 16.83
N ALA A 135 -36.11 1.03 17.30
CA ALA A 135 -35.29 0.39 18.34
C ALA A 135 -33.86 0.13 17.84
N LEU A 136 -33.72 -0.35 16.59
CA LEU A 136 -32.41 -0.54 15.96
C LEU A 136 -31.65 0.80 15.83
N ASN A 137 -32.30 1.83 15.32
CA ASN A 137 -31.68 3.12 15.13
C ASN A 137 -31.29 3.78 16.46
N ILE A 138 -32.12 3.65 17.51
CA ILE A 138 -31.76 4.12 18.86
C ILE A 138 -30.53 3.36 19.38
N PHE A 139 -30.52 2.03 19.23
CA PHE A 139 -29.36 1.21 19.61
C PHE A 139 -28.08 1.67 18.88
N LEU A 140 -28.16 1.89 17.57
CA LEU A 140 -27.02 2.35 16.76
C LEU A 140 -26.56 3.75 17.14
N VAL A 141 -27.46 4.66 17.52
CA VAL A 141 -27.10 5.98 18.06
C VAL A 141 -26.36 5.84 19.38
N ILE A 142 -26.87 5.00 20.31
CA ILE A 142 -26.18 4.75 21.59
C ILE A 142 -24.79 4.14 21.33
N LEU A 143 -24.70 3.16 20.43
CA LEU A 143 -23.45 2.54 20.04
C LEU A 143 -22.48 3.57 19.41
N SER A 144 -23.00 4.51 18.62
CA SER A 144 -22.21 5.61 18.05
C SER A 144 -21.61 6.49 19.14
N VAL A 145 -22.43 6.90 20.12
CA VAL A 145 -21.97 7.73 21.25
C VAL A 145 -20.86 7.01 22.03
N VAL A 146 -21.03 5.72 22.30
CA VAL A 146 -20.01 4.90 22.98
C VAL A 146 -18.74 4.79 22.12
N ALA A 147 -18.87 4.52 20.83
CA ALA A 147 -17.75 4.39 19.90
C ALA A 147 -16.96 5.69 19.76
N PHE A 148 -17.64 6.83 19.57
CA PHE A 148 -16.98 8.15 19.54
C PHE A 148 -16.36 8.51 20.88
N GLY A 149 -17.07 8.29 22.00
CA GLY A 149 -16.55 8.53 23.34
C GLY A 149 -15.30 7.72 23.66
N SER A 150 -15.30 6.42 23.31
CA SER A 150 -14.12 5.56 23.50
C SER A 150 -12.94 5.96 22.59
N SER A 151 -13.20 6.52 21.42
CA SER A 151 -12.17 6.98 20.49
C SER A 151 -11.57 8.31 20.94
N ILE A 152 -12.37 9.22 21.51
CA ILE A 152 -11.89 10.50 22.03
C ILE A 152 -11.10 10.31 23.33
N SER A 153 -11.48 9.34 24.16
CA SER A 153 -10.78 9.03 25.42
C SER A 153 -9.42 8.35 25.25
N LYS A 154 -9.18 7.75 24.10
CA LYS A 154 -7.85 7.27 23.75
C LYS A 154 -7.02 8.48 23.32
N GLU A 155 -5.95 8.78 24.08
CA GLU A 155 -5.02 9.82 23.65
C GLU A 155 -4.65 9.59 22.17
N PRO A 156 -4.81 10.59 21.32
CA PRO A 156 -4.24 10.50 19.97
C PRO A 156 -2.76 10.25 20.19
N ASN A 157 -2.24 9.16 19.63
CA ASN A 157 -0.81 8.92 19.62
C ASN A 157 -0.17 10.23 19.21
N LYS A 158 0.55 10.89 20.13
CA LYS A 158 1.15 12.20 19.88
C LYS A 158 1.88 12.10 18.56
N ALA A 159 1.43 12.84 17.56
CA ALA A 159 2.17 12.98 16.33
C ALA A 159 3.57 13.43 16.75
N VAL A 160 4.58 12.61 16.52
CA VAL A 160 5.95 13.03 16.74
C VAL A 160 6.15 14.21 15.83
N PRO A 161 6.52 15.40 16.35
CA PRO A 161 6.83 16.51 15.49
C PRO A 161 7.88 16.05 14.47
N LEU A 162 7.64 16.28 13.20
CA LEU A 162 8.58 15.97 12.11
C LEU A 162 9.97 16.62 12.36
N GLU A 163 10.04 17.64 13.20
CA GLU A 163 11.23 18.41 13.56
C GLU A 163 12.25 17.67 14.44
N SER A 164 11.86 16.59 15.13
CA SER A 164 12.77 15.86 16.03
C SER A 164 13.62 14.77 15.34
N ILE A 165 13.51 14.64 14.04
CA ILE A 165 14.24 13.62 13.28
C ILE A 165 15.56 14.20 12.86
N GLN A 166 16.66 13.78 13.50
CA GLN A 166 18.00 14.11 13.05
C GLN A 166 18.20 13.57 11.64
N ASN A 167 18.31 14.45 10.67
CA ASN A 167 18.69 14.10 9.31
C ASN A 167 20.15 13.62 9.33
N ASN A 168 20.37 12.33 9.17
CA ASN A 168 21.69 11.73 9.00
C ASN A 168 22.20 11.91 7.56
N TYR A 169 21.87 13.06 6.94
CA TYR A 169 22.37 13.37 5.62
C TYR A 169 23.90 13.43 5.65
N GLN A 170 24.54 12.55 4.91
CA GLN A 170 25.97 12.58 4.63
C GLN A 170 26.18 13.19 3.25
N GLU A 171 26.80 14.34 3.22
CA GLU A 171 27.24 14.91 1.94
C GLU A 171 28.40 14.05 1.39
N LEU A 172 28.14 13.38 0.28
CA LEU A 172 29.17 12.63 -0.42
C LEU A 172 29.92 13.60 -1.33
N THR A 173 31.20 13.81 -1.05
CA THR A 173 32.05 14.60 -1.91
C THR A 173 32.18 13.95 -3.27
N SER A 174 31.81 14.65 -4.32
CA SER A 174 32.01 14.25 -5.71
C SER A 174 33.09 15.11 -6.37
N ARG A 175 33.77 14.54 -7.37
CA ARG A 175 34.50 15.38 -8.35
C ARG A 175 33.46 15.99 -9.27
N PRO A 176 33.68 17.26 -9.76
CA PRO A 176 32.77 17.84 -10.75
C PRO A 176 32.65 16.92 -11.96
N GLN A 177 31.47 16.39 -12.16
CA GLN A 177 31.13 15.53 -13.28
C GLN A 177 29.93 16.13 -14.00
N GLU A 178 29.81 15.87 -15.30
CA GLU A 178 28.63 16.28 -16.06
C GLU A 178 27.37 15.68 -15.43
N THR A 179 26.39 16.53 -15.12
CA THR A 179 25.16 16.10 -14.47
C THR A 179 24.33 15.27 -15.48
N LYS A 180 24.13 14.00 -15.17
CA LYS A 180 23.25 13.10 -15.94
C LYS A 180 21.98 12.83 -15.15
N PRO A 181 20.87 12.49 -15.81
CA PRO A 181 19.70 11.97 -15.11
C PRO A 181 20.06 10.73 -14.28
N VAL A 182 19.61 10.69 -13.04
CA VAL A 182 19.81 9.55 -12.13
C VAL A 182 18.56 8.65 -12.14
N ILE A 183 18.74 7.38 -12.42
CA ILE A 183 17.68 6.35 -12.33
C ILE A 183 17.96 5.50 -11.09
N LEU A 184 17.07 5.51 -10.12
CA LEU A 184 17.07 4.61 -8.97
C LEU A 184 16.08 3.48 -9.21
N ILE A 185 16.59 2.26 -9.39
CA ILE A 185 15.79 1.05 -9.57
C ILE A 185 15.81 0.25 -8.27
N ILE A 186 14.67 0.17 -7.62
CA ILE A 186 14.44 -0.69 -6.45
C ILE A 186 13.85 -2.01 -6.91
N VAL A 187 14.38 -3.11 -6.39
CA VAL A 187 13.96 -4.48 -6.66
C VAL A 187 13.51 -5.09 -5.33
N ASP A 188 12.20 -5.31 -5.19
CA ASP A 188 11.55 -5.66 -3.92
C ASP A 188 11.98 -7.06 -3.42
N GLU A 189 12.40 -7.12 -2.15
CA GLU A 189 12.87 -8.36 -1.49
C GLU A 189 14.06 -9.04 -2.20
N TYR A 190 14.98 -8.24 -2.76
CA TYR A 190 16.11 -8.75 -3.54
C TYR A 190 17.28 -9.14 -2.64
N ASN A 191 17.41 -10.45 -2.39
CA ASN A 191 18.42 -10.99 -1.49
C ASN A 191 19.84 -10.90 -2.07
N SER A 192 20.82 -10.78 -1.16
CA SER A 192 22.24 -10.77 -1.44
C SER A 192 22.68 -12.05 -2.21
N PRO A 193 23.46 -11.92 -3.29
CA PRO A 193 24.07 -13.08 -3.93
C PRO A 193 24.90 -13.93 -2.97
N ASP A 194 25.63 -13.32 -2.04
CA ASP A 194 26.47 -14.05 -1.08
C ASP A 194 25.61 -14.91 -0.15
N ASN A 195 24.50 -14.35 0.38
CA ASN A 195 23.57 -15.09 1.22
C ASN A 195 22.90 -16.24 0.45
N LEU A 196 22.47 -16.01 -0.78
CA LEU A 196 21.88 -17.06 -1.61
C LEU A 196 22.88 -18.15 -1.96
N PHE A 197 24.12 -17.80 -2.24
CA PHE A 197 25.17 -18.79 -2.48
C PHE A 197 25.46 -19.63 -1.24
N GLU A 198 25.53 -19.03 -0.07
CA GLU A 198 25.70 -19.78 1.18
C GLU A 198 24.61 -20.84 1.40
N LEU A 199 23.37 -20.51 1.05
CA LEU A 199 22.22 -21.40 1.25
C LEU A 199 22.06 -22.44 0.14
N THR A 200 22.40 -22.09 -1.11
CA THR A 200 22.17 -22.97 -2.27
C THR A 200 23.40 -23.73 -2.73
N LYS A 201 24.59 -23.21 -2.43
CA LYS A 201 25.88 -23.65 -2.99
C LYS A 201 25.95 -23.62 -4.53
N ASP A 202 25.08 -22.81 -5.15
CA ASP A 202 24.98 -22.68 -6.59
C ASP A 202 25.74 -21.44 -7.08
N SER A 203 26.87 -21.68 -7.74
CA SER A 203 27.74 -20.61 -8.26
C SER A 203 27.06 -19.75 -9.35
N SER A 204 26.00 -20.26 -10.00
CA SER A 204 25.25 -19.50 -11.00
C SER A 204 24.55 -18.26 -10.40
N ILE A 205 24.41 -18.16 -9.07
CA ILE A 205 23.93 -16.98 -8.35
C ILE A 205 24.77 -15.73 -8.69
N TYR A 206 26.08 -15.88 -8.92
CA TYR A 206 26.95 -14.75 -9.26
C TYR A 206 26.90 -14.31 -10.73
N ASN A 207 26.20 -15.03 -11.62
CA ASN A 207 26.20 -14.73 -13.05
C ASN A 207 25.78 -13.28 -13.36
N PHE A 208 24.73 -12.79 -12.68
CA PHE A 208 24.26 -11.42 -12.87
C PHE A 208 25.28 -10.39 -12.37
N ASN A 209 25.85 -10.60 -11.19
CA ASN A 209 26.89 -9.74 -10.63
C ASN A 209 28.13 -9.69 -11.56
N ASN A 210 28.56 -10.84 -12.08
CA ASN A 210 29.70 -10.91 -12.99
C ASN A 210 29.40 -10.20 -14.32
N TRP A 211 28.17 -10.31 -14.82
CA TRP A 211 27.73 -9.59 -16.01
C TRP A 211 27.74 -8.07 -15.76
N LEU A 212 27.24 -7.59 -14.61
CA LEU A 212 27.29 -6.16 -14.26
C LEU A 212 28.72 -5.64 -14.22
N LYS A 213 29.63 -6.37 -13.54
CA LYS A 213 31.06 -5.98 -13.49
C LYS A 213 31.69 -5.91 -14.89
N ALA A 214 31.40 -6.89 -15.75
CA ALA A 214 31.86 -6.90 -17.14
C ALA A 214 31.33 -5.72 -17.98
N LYS A 215 30.20 -5.11 -17.56
CA LYS A 215 29.61 -3.91 -18.15
C LYS A 215 30.03 -2.61 -17.47
N GLY A 216 31.04 -2.62 -16.59
CA GLY A 216 31.58 -1.43 -15.94
C GLY A 216 30.83 -0.98 -14.68
N TRP A 217 29.93 -1.80 -14.15
CA TRP A 217 29.24 -1.48 -12.90
C TRP A 217 30.12 -1.73 -11.68
N GLN A 218 30.00 -0.89 -10.69
CA GLN A 218 30.51 -1.16 -9.34
C GLN A 218 29.41 -1.86 -8.56
N THR A 219 29.73 -2.99 -7.91
CA THR A 219 28.72 -3.84 -7.25
C THR A 219 29.08 -4.13 -5.81
N LYS A 220 28.08 -4.16 -4.94
CA LYS A 220 28.14 -4.68 -3.57
C LYS A 220 27.27 -5.94 -3.52
N THR A 221 27.89 -7.12 -3.47
CA THR A 221 27.18 -8.41 -3.43
C THR A 221 26.41 -8.61 -2.14
N THR A 222 26.82 -7.91 -1.07
CA THR A 222 26.08 -7.78 0.18
C THR A 222 25.98 -6.30 0.54
N ALA A 223 24.84 -5.68 0.24
CA ALA A 223 24.43 -4.39 0.77
C ALA A 223 23.59 -4.60 2.03
N TYR A 224 23.81 -3.82 3.07
CA TYR A 224 23.04 -3.93 4.30
C TYR A 224 21.78 -3.08 4.24
N SER A 225 20.64 -3.63 4.66
CA SER A 225 19.42 -2.87 4.90
C SER A 225 19.12 -2.84 6.40
N HIS A 226 18.94 -1.66 6.96
CA HIS A 226 18.52 -1.52 8.37
C HIS A 226 17.06 -1.92 8.58
N GLU A 227 16.27 -1.90 7.51
CA GLU A 227 14.84 -2.14 7.54
C GLU A 227 14.48 -3.49 6.92
N LEU A 228 13.43 -4.12 7.46
CA LEU A 228 12.98 -5.44 7.05
C LEU A 228 11.71 -5.42 6.20
N SER A 229 11.19 -4.26 5.88
CA SER A 229 10.00 -4.12 5.02
C SER A 229 10.14 -2.96 4.06
N THR A 230 9.55 -3.12 2.90
CA THR A 230 9.61 -2.18 1.78
C THR A 230 9.24 -0.75 2.21
N ILE A 231 8.13 -0.60 2.95
CA ILE A 231 7.65 0.72 3.36
C ILE A 231 8.63 1.44 4.31
N HIS A 232 9.21 0.70 5.27
CA HIS A 232 10.19 1.26 6.21
C HIS A 232 11.50 1.57 5.48
N SER A 233 11.98 0.66 4.64
CA SER A 233 13.19 0.83 3.87
C SER A 233 13.11 2.06 2.96
N MET A 234 12.01 2.18 2.20
CA MET A 234 11.82 3.33 1.30
C MET A 234 11.61 4.64 2.06
N SER A 235 10.86 4.60 3.17
CA SER A 235 10.71 5.79 4.02
C SER A 235 12.05 6.26 4.58
N SER A 236 12.88 5.34 5.07
CA SER A 236 14.21 5.67 5.60
C SER A 236 15.15 6.19 4.52
N LEU A 237 15.18 5.58 3.34
CA LEU A 237 15.96 6.01 2.20
C LEU A 237 15.57 7.43 1.74
N PHE A 238 14.27 7.70 1.61
CA PHE A 238 13.77 8.98 1.10
C PHE A 238 13.83 10.13 2.12
N ASN A 239 14.06 9.82 3.40
CA ASN A 239 14.16 10.84 4.44
C ASN A 239 15.53 10.92 5.11
N PHE A 240 16.54 10.25 4.59
CA PHE A 240 17.91 10.23 5.13
C PHE A 240 17.96 9.81 6.59
N ASN A 241 17.08 8.92 7.02
CA ASN A 241 16.89 8.60 8.42
C ASN A 241 16.61 7.12 8.61
N LEU A 242 17.18 6.57 9.67
CA LEU A 242 16.85 5.22 10.12
C LEU A 242 15.60 5.27 10.99
N SER A 243 14.73 4.25 10.91
CA SER A 243 13.63 4.14 11.85
C SER A 243 14.23 3.97 13.25
N GLN A 244 13.92 4.92 14.15
CA GLN A 244 14.32 4.78 15.54
C GLN A 244 13.53 3.65 16.18
N GLU A 245 14.17 2.96 17.17
CA GLU A 245 13.61 1.82 17.88
C GLU A 245 12.14 2.04 18.32
N LYS A 246 11.39 0.98 18.18
CA LYS A 246 9.94 0.85 18.33
C LYS A 246 9.42 1.38 19.68
N THR A 247 8.92 2.59 19.71
CA THR A 247 8.11 3.14 20.81
C THR A 247 6.61 3.18 20.50
N TYR A 248 6.20 2.73 19.32
CA TYR A 248 4.81 2.86 18.81
C TYR A 248 4.15 1.49 18.65
N SER A 249 2.81 1.47 18.70
CA SER A 249 2.07 0.29 18.24
C SER A 249 2.30 0.11 16.72
N ALA A 250 2.35 -1.14 16.25
CA ALA A 250 2.63 -1.45 14.84
C ALA A 250 1.75 -0.66 13.84
N GLN A 251 0.49 -0.40 14.19
CA GLN A 251 -0.43 0.41 13.35
C GLN A 251 -0.09 1.90 13.33
N SER A 252 0.41 2.44 14.43
CA SER A 252 0.82 3.87 14.50
C SER A 252 2.13 4.08 13.75
N GLU A 253 3.04 3.13 13.84
CA GLU A 253 4.31 3.13 13.12
C GLU A 253 4.09 3.12 11.61
N GLU A 254 3.27 2.20 11.08
CA GLU A 254 2.97 2.13 9.64
C GLU A 254 2.42 3.47 9.10
N LYS A 255 1.55 4.13 9.84
CA LYS A 255 0.98 5.43 9.43
C LYS A 255 2.01 6.55 9.37
N ILE A 256 2.91 6.61 10.36
CA ILE A 256 4.00 7.59 10.40
C ILE A 256 4.93 7.36 9.20
N VAL A 257 5.26 6.11 8.93
CA VAL A 257 6.15 5.72 7.84
C VAL A 257 5.53 6.06 6.47
N VAL A 258 4.23 5.77 6.27
CA VAL A 258 3.51 6.16 5.05
C VAL A 258 3.48 7.69 4.90
N SER A 259 3.20 8.43 5.97
CA SER A 259 3.25 9.90 5.93
C SER A 259 4.60 10.44 5.47
N LYS A 260 5.69 9.82 5.90
CA LYS A 260 7.06 10.19 5.49
C LYS A 260 7.33 9.93 4.01
N LEU A 261 6.67 8.97 3.37
CA LEU A 261 6.77 8.75 1.92
C LEU A 261 6.13 9.90 1.13
N TYR A 262 5.00 10.42 1.60
CA TYR A 262 4.33 11.57 0.99
C TYR A 262 5.09 12.90 1.22
N HIS A 263 5.85 12.99 2.31
CA HIS A 263 6.65 14.16 2.67
C HIS A 263 8.15 13.82 2.66
N ALA A 264 8.60 13.20 1.55
CA ALA A 264 9.96 12.74 1.40
C ALA A 264 10.97 13.90 1.35
N ALA A 265 11.88 13.96 2.32
CA ALA A 265 12.91 15.01 2.38
C ALA A 265 13.81 15.04 1.14
N LEU A 266 14.09 13.88 0.55
CA LEU A 266 14.81 13.77 -0.71
C LEU A 266 14.06 14.48 -1.85
N ALA A 267 12.73 14.27 -1.96
CA ALA A 267 11.94 14.94 -2.99
C ALA A 267 11.97 16.46 -2.85
N ASP A 268 11.84 16.96 -1.61
CA ASP A 268 11.93 18.41 -1.32
C ASP A 268 13.32 18.97 -1.63
N SER A 269 14.37 18.22 -1.31
CA SER A 269 15.76 18.62 -1.61
C SER A 269 16.01 18.67 -3.11
N LEU A 270 15.58 17.65 -3.85
CA LEU A 270 15.70 17.60 -5.31
C LEU A 270 14.92 18.73 -5.98
N ALA A 271 13.71 19.02 -5.53
CA ALA A 271 12.90 20.12 -6.04
C ALA A 271 13.58 21.49 -5.84
N LYS A 272 14.18 21.73 -4.65
CA LYS A 272 14.96 22.95 -4.36
C LYS A 272 16.18 23.12 -5.28
N LYS A 273 16.77 22.03 -5.76
CA LYS A 273 17.89 22.01 -6.72
C LYS A 273 17.44 22.10 -8.18
N GLY A 274 16.14 22.24 -8.43
CA GLY A 274 15.56 22.29 -9.78
C GLY A 274 15.59 20.96 -10.52
N VAL A 275 15.62 19.83 -9.81
CA VAL A 275 15.60 18.49 -10.39
C VAL A 275 14.17 18.08 -10.73
N ALA A 276 13.93 17.68 -11.99
CA ALA A 276 12.66 17.13 -12.41
C ALA A 276 12.50 15.69 -11.89
N ILE A 277 11.37 15.38 -11.27
CA ILE A 277 11.12 14.07 -10.64
C ILE A 277 10.12 13.26 -11.47
N TYR A 278 10.50 12.03 -11.82
CA TYR A 278 9.69 11.07 -12.54
C TYR A 278 9.50 9.83 -11.67
N ASN A 279 8.26 9.55 -11.29
CA ASN A 279 7.95 8.46 -10.36
C ASN A 279 7.31 7.27 -11.11
N TYR A 280 8.08 6.20 -11.30
CA TYR A 280 7.65 4.89 -11.77
C TYR A 280 7.67 3.85 -10.63
N GLY A 281 7.55 4.33 -9.40
CA GLY A 281 7.49 3.50 -8.21
C GLY A 281 6.07 3.05 -7.86
N ILE A 282 5.95 2.50 -6.66
CA ILE A 282 4.70 1.96 -6.08
C ILE A 282 4.15 2.84 -4.95
N PHE A 283 4.86 3.92 -4.62
CA PHE A 283 4.48 4.92 -3.60
C PHE A 283 4.49 6.31 -4.21
N ASP A 284 3.72 7.23 -3.64
CA ASP A 284 3.94 8.65 -3.87
C ASP A 284 5.35 9.02 -3.37
N PHE A 285 6.06 9.84 -4.12
CA PHE A 285 7.35 10.36 -3.74
C PHE A 285 7.24 11.88 -3.61
N GLY A 286 7.09 12.37 -2.39
CA GLY A 286 6.70 13.75 -2.14
C GLY A 286 5.35 14.05 -2.83
N ASN A 287 5.29 15.13 -3.60
CA ASN A 287 4.09 15.49 -4.35
C ASN A 287 3.97 14.80 -5.73
N THR A 288 4.92 13.90 -6.07
CA THR A 288 4.94 13.24 -7.37
C THR A 288 4.27 11.87 -7.29
N LYS A 289 3.14 11.74 -7.97
CA LYS A 289 2.37 10.48 -8.01
C LYS A 289 3.04 9.45 -8.91
N PRO A 290 2.92 8.14 -8.59
CA PRO A 290 3.37 7.08 -9.47
C PRO A 290 2.66 7.14 -10.83
N LYS A 291 3.41 6.95 -11.90
CA LYS A 291 2.89 6.69 -13.25
C LYS A 291 2.45 5.22 -13.42
N SER A 292 2.66 4.41 -12.39
CA SER A 292 2.30 3.01 -12.33
C SER A 292 0.82 2.78 -12.01
N ARG A 293 0.33 1.59 -12.38
CA ARG A 293 -1.01 1.11 -11.98
C ARG A 293 -1.02 0.41 -10.62
N LEU A 294 0.14 0.05 -10.08
CA LEU A 294 0.24 -0.58 -8.77
C LEU A 294 0.23 0.49 -7.67
N TYR A 295 -0.76 0.40 -6.82
CA TYR A 295 -0.89 1.25 -5.64
C TYR A 295 -0.99 0.36 -4.41
N LEU A 296 0.02 0.39 -3.55
CA LEU A 296 0.02 -0.37 -2.29
C LEU A 296 -0.65 0.39 -1.15
N TYR A 297 -0.70 1.72 -1.24
CA TYR A 297 -1.20 2.59 -0.17
C TYR A 297 -2.21 3.61 -0.70
N PRO A 298 -3.18 4.04 0.14
CA PRO A 298 -4.15 5.05 -0.26
C PRO A 298 -3.48 6.39 -0.54
N ARG A 299 -4.01 7.13 -1.52
CA ARG A 299 -3.48 8.42 -1.99
C ARG A 299 -4.25 9.62 -1.48
N ASN A 300 -5.42 9.39 -0.93
CA ASN A 300 -6.27 10.44 -0.42
C ASN A 300 -7.13 9.91 0.74
N PHE A 301 -7.79 10.83 1.42
CA PHE A 301 -8.61 10.52 2.58
C PHE A 301 -9.76 9.53 2.28
N ILE A 302 -10.40 9.63 1.11
CA ILE A 302 -11.49 8.73 0.73
C ILE A 302 -10.96 7.33 0.46
N GLU A 303 -9.85 7.21 -0.25
CA GLU A 303 -9.19 5.91 -0.44
C GLU A 303 -8.73 5.33 0.91
N ALA A 304 -8.14 6.12 1.79
CA ALA A 304 -7.79 5.69 3.13
C ALA A 304 -8.99 5.17 3.92
N PHE A 305 -10.12 5.88 3.85
CA PHE A 305 -11.36 5.45 4.48
C PHE A 305 -11.89 4.16 3.88
N LEU A 306 -11.95 4.06 2.54
CA LEU A 306 -12.48 2.88 1.86
C LEU A 306 -11.55 1.67 1.96
N LEU A 307 -10.23 1.87 1.84
CA LEU A 307 -9.26 0.79 1.74
C LEU A 307 -8.68 0.35 3.09
N HIS A 308 -8.74 1.15 4.15
CA HIS A 308 -8.22 0.77 5.46
C HIS A 308 -9.29 0.42 6.49
N SER A 309 -10.53 0.82 6.24
CA SER A 309 -11.55 0.76 7.26
C SER A 309 -12.77 -0.07 6.90
N THR A 310 -12.86 -0.61 5.67
CA THR A 310 -14.03 -1.38 5.23
C THR A 310 -13.67 -2.83 4.89
N TYR A 311 -14.69 -3.68 4.72
CA TYR A 311 -14.52 -5.04 4.20
C TYR A 311 -13.79 -5.06 2.84
N LEU A 312 -13.92 -4.01 2.05
CA LEU A 312 -13.22 -3.85 0.77
C LEU A 312 -11.69 -3.80 0.96
N ALA A 313 -11.24 -3.19 2.06
CA ALA A 313 -9.82 -3.08 2.39
C ALA A 313 -9.13 -4.43 2.52
N GLU A 314 -9.74 -5.36 3.25
CA GLU A 314 -9.19 -6.70 3.44
C GLU A 314 -9.06 -7.45 2.11
N LYS A 315 -10.06 -7.31 1.26
CA LYS A 315 -10.08 -7.98 -0.05
C LYS A 315 -9.10 -7.38 -1.05
N THR A 316 -8.80 -6.10 -0.95
CA THR A 316 -7.81 -5.44 -1.82
C THR A 316 -6.38 -5.73 -1.37
N LYS A 317 -6.11 -5.76 -0.06
CA LYS A 317 -4.78 -6.10 0.49
C LYS A 317 -4.30 -7.50 0.11
N THR A 318 -5.21 -8.46 0.08
CA THR A 318 -4.86 -9.87 -0.24
C THR A 318 -4.80 -10.17 -1.74
N GLY A 319 -5.07 -9.20 -2.62
CA GLY A 319 -5.23 -9.44 -4.07
C GLY A 319 -6.43 -10.35 -4.39
N SER A 320 -7.11 -10.89 -3.37
CA SER A 320 -8.14 -11.91 -3.52
C SER A 320 -9.41 -11.40 -4.20
N PHE A 321 -9.73 -10.11 -4.07
CA PHE A 321 -10.89 -9.53 -4.75
C PHE A 321 -10.67 -9.50 -6.27
N GLN A 322 -9.48 -9.11 -6.71
CA GLN A 322 -9.14 -9.00 -8.13
C GLN A 322 -9.03 -10.37 -8.80
N THR A 323 -8.39 -11.34 -8.11
CA THR A 323 -8.20 -12.70 -8.66
C THR A 323 -9.47 -13.55 -8.64
N LYS A 324 -10.44 -13.24 -7.79
CA LYS A 324 -11.59 -14.11 -7.54
C LYS A 324 -12.88 -13.71 -8.29
N TYR A 325 -13.05 -12.42 -8.60
CA TYR A 325 -14.31 -11.89 -9.15
C TYR A 325 -14.22 -11.40 -10.59
N LEU A 326 -13.02 -11.15 -11.10
CA LEU A 326 -12.82 -10.82 -12.51
C LEU A 326 -12.29 -12.07 -13.21
N LYS A 327 -12.95 -12.55 -14.27
CA LYS A 327 -12.37 -13.54 -15.20
C LYS A 327 -11.11 -12.89 -15.81
N ASN A 328 -9.93 -13.43 -15.51
CA ASN A 328 -8.63 -12.85 -15.85
C ASN A 328 -8.45 -11.45 -15.24
N PRO A 329 -8.34 -11.33 -13.91
CA PRO A 329 -8.01 -10.05 -13.31
C PRO A 329 -6.67 -9.61 -13.88
N PRO A 330 -6.50 -8.34 -14.26
CA PRO A 330 -5.18 -7.82 -14.49
C PRO A 330 -4.39 -8.05 -13.21
N SER A 331 -3.30 -8.80 -13.29
CA SER A 331 -2.36 -8.89 -12.19
C SER A 331 -1.68 -7.53 -12.13
N TYR A 332 -2.16 -6.61 -11.29
CA TYR A 332 -1.59 -5.26 -11.19
C TYR A 332 -0.09 -5.31 -10.92
N ILE A 333 0.37 -6.32 -10.20
CA ILE A 333 1.79 -6.56 -9.93
C ILE A 333 2.49 -6.97 -11.22
N SER A 334 1.96 -7.94 -11.95
CA SER A 334 2.53 -8.38 -13.24
C SER A 334 2.50 -7.26 -14.26
N ASP A 335 1.37 -6.58 -14.40
CA ASP A 335 1.20 -5.48 -15.34
C ASP A 335 2.16 -4.33 -15.04
N HIS A 336 2.37 -4.02 -13.74
CA HIS A 336 3.33 -3.02 -13.31
C HIS A 336 4.77 -3.42 -13.65
N ASN A 337 5.17 -4.65 -13.31
CA ASN A 337 6.52 -5.14 -13.59
C ASN A 337 6.77 -5.23 -15.11
N ILE A 338 5.81 -5.76 -15.89
CA ILE A 338 5.90 -5.81 -17.36
C ILE A 338 6.04 -4.40 -17.93
N ASP A 339 5.21 -3.48 -17.48
CA ASP A 339 5.19 -2.10 -17.96
C ASP A 339 6.56 -1.42 -17.79
N ILE A 340 7.22 -1.67 -16.65
CA ILE A 340 8.58 -1.16 -16.41
C ILE A 340 9.61 -1.91 -17.25
N LEU A 341 9.59 -3.24 -17.21
CA LEU A 341 10.61 -4.07 -17.86
C LEU A 341 10.62 -3.91 -19.39
N GLU A 342 9.46 -3.69 -20.01
CA GLU A 342 9.31 -3.63 -21.46
C GLU A 342 9.23 -2.21 -22.00
N HIS A 343 8.69 -1.25 -21.23
CA HIS A 343 8.37 0.07 -21.76
C HIS A 343 9.10 1.23 -21.11
N LEU A 344 9.80 1.04 -19.99
CA LEU A 344 10.50 2.16 -19.33
C LEU A 344 11.51 2.86 -20.25
N PRO A 345 12.39 2.16 -21.01
CA PRO A 345 13.36 2.84 -21.85
C PRO A 345 12.70 3.77 -22.90
N SER A 346 11.70 3.27 -23.64
CA SER A 346 10.98 4.07 -24.64
C SER A 346 10.24 5.25 -24.01
N ARG A 347 9.66 5.09 -22.83
CA ARG A 347 8.99 6.20 -22.12
C ARG A 347 9.96 7.29 -21.70
N LEU A 348 11.15 6.94 -21.21
CA LEU A 348 12.15 7.93 -20.83
C LEU A 348 12.67 8.70 -22.06
N GLU A 349 12.73 8.06 -23.23
CA GLU A 349 13.04 8.73 -24.50
C GLU A 349 11.92 9.69 -24.92
N GLU A 350 10.66 9.27 -24.84
CA GLU A 350 9.49 10.11 -25.15
C GLU A 350 9.40 11.32 -24.22
N GLU A 351 9.72 11.17 -22.96
CA GLU A 351 9.70 12.24 -21.96
C GLU A 351 10.84 13.25 -22.13
N LYS A 352 11.87 12.94 -22.90
CA LYS A 352 13.03 13.81 -23.16
C LYS A 352 13.61 14.38 -21.87
N LEU A 353 14.07 13.48 -20.99
CA LEU A 353 14.54 13.86 -19.67
C LEU A 353 15.56 14.98 -19.71
N PRO A 354 15.43 16.05 -18.91
CA PRO A 354 16.48 17.03 -18.73
C PRO A 354 17.68 16.43 -17.99
N ASN A 355 18.88 17.01 -18.14
CA ASN A 355 20.09 16.54 -17.44
C ASN A 355 19.90 16.47 -15.92
N LYS A 356 19.15 17.43 -15.34
CA LYS A 356 18.72 17.38 -13.94
C LYS A 356 17.38 16.69 -13.82
N ALA A 357 17.36 15.36 -13.95
CA ALA A 357 16.17 14.53 -13.73
C ALA A 357 16.48 13.37 -12.81
N PHE A 358 15.58 13.09 -11.89
CA PHE A 358 15.57 11.92 -11.03
C PHE A 358 14.40 11.00 -11.40
N VAL A 359 14.70 9.74 -11.68
CA VAL A 359 13.71 8.72 -12.01
C VAL A 359 13.70 7.67 -10.91
N TYR A 360 12.62 7.59 -10.15
CA TYR A 360 12.38 6.52 -9.19
C TYR A 360 11.60 5.40 -9.85
N VAL A 361 12.15 4.20 -9.80
CA VAL A 361 11.57 2.96 -10.35
C VAL A 361 11.50 1.92 -9.24
N HIS A 362 10.38 1.21 -9.12
CA HIS A 362 10.23 0.14 -8.15
C HIS A 362 9.61 -1.09 -8.80
N LEU A 363 10.37 -2.16 -8.91
CA LEU A 363 9.91 -3.46 -9.40
C LEU A 363 9.46 -4.31 -8.22
N TYR A 364 8.20 -4.73 -8.21
CA TYR A 364 7.65 -5.63 -7.20
C TYR A 364 8.00 -7.09 -7.55
N MET A 365 9.30 -7.38 -7.58
CA MET A 365 9.90 -8.69 -7.84
C MET A 365 11.34 -8.69 -7.29
N PRO A 366 11.90 -9.82 -6.86
CA PRO A 366 11.35 -11.18 -6.90
C PRO A 366 10.34 -11.50 -5.77
N HIS A 367 9.75 -10.49 -5.13
CA HIS A 367 8.76 -10.65 -4.08
C HIS A 367 7.58 -11.56 -4.51
N ASN A 368 7.03 -12.32 -3.57
CA ASN A 368 5.79 -13.08 -3.76
C ASN A 368 4.57 -12.13 -3.99
N PRO A 369 3.61 -12.45 -4.87
CA PRO A 369 3.49 -13.66 -5.71
C PRO A 369 4.41 -13.63 -6.92
N PHE A 370 4.98 -14.77 -7.31
CA PHE A 370 5.88 -14.92 -8.45
C PHE A 370 5.11 -14.82 -9.78
N SER A 371 4.57 -13.66 -10.05
CA SER A 371 3.41 -13.47 -10.93
C SER A 371 3.73 -13.45 -12.43
N LEU A 372 5.00 -13.21 -12.82
CA LEU A 372 5.37 -13.11 -14.24
C LEU A 372 5.65 -14.44 -14.92
N ALA A 373 5.82 -15.51 -14.17
CA ALA A 373 6.15 -16.80 -14.71
C ALA A 373 5.33 -17.89 -14.02
N PRO A 374 4.31 -18.46 -14.69
CA PRO A 374 3.40 -19.45 -14.11
C PRO A 374 4.10 -20.69 -13.54
N GLU A 375 5.25 -21.07 -14.09
CA GLU A 375 6.08 -22.20 -13.63
C GLU A 375 6.58 -22.01 -12.18
N PHE A 376 6.66 -20.78 -11.68
CA PHE A 376 7.08 -20.50 -10.30
C PHE A 376 5.91 -20.44 -9.32
N THR A 377 4.69 -20.59 -9.79
CA THR A 377 3.48 -20.50 -8.94
C THR A 377 3.02 -21.85 -8.39
N ASN A 378 3.69 -22.97 -8.73
CA ASN A 378 3.32 -24.29 -8.23
C ASN A 378 3.45 -24.37 -6.70
N PRO A 379 2.35 -24.53 -5.95
CA PRO A 379 2.35 -24.54 -4.48
C PRO A 379 3.02 -25.79 -3.88
N GLU A 380 3.19 -26.87 -4.65
CA GLU A 380 3.85 -28.09 -4.20
C GLU A 380 5.39 -27.94 -4.14
N THR A 381 5.93 -26.92 -4.80
CA THR A 381 7.35 -26.62 -4.74
C THR A 381 7.64 -25.78 -3.50
N ASP A 382 8.72 -26.09 -2.82
CA ASP A 382 9.26 -25.32 -1.69
C ASP A 382 9.37 -23.84 -2.02
N ASN A 383 8.91 -22.97 -1.11
CA ASN A 383 8.82 -21.53 -1.33
C ASN A 383 10.19 -20.90 -1.61
N PHE A 384 11.21 -21.33 -0.88
CA PHE A 384 12.57 -20.83 -1.07
C PHE A 384 13.14 -21.22 -2.45
N LYS A 385 12.90 -22.46 -2.91
CA LYS A 385 13.31 -22.89 -4.26
C LYS A 385 12.62 -22.08 -5.34
N ARG A 386 11.33 -21.81 -5.18
CA ARG A 386 10.58 -20.94 -6.10
C ARG A 386 11.15 -19.53 -6.13
N TYR A 387 11.44 -18.99 -4.95
CA TYR A 387 12.05 -17.67 -4.83
C TYR A 387 13.40 -17.61 -5.56
N VAL A 388 14.31 -18.56 -5.33
CA VAL A 388 15.63 -18.60 -5.99
C VAL A 388 15.50 -18.68 -7.50
N ALA A 389 14.58 -19.52 -8.00
CA ALA A 389 14.30 -19.62 -9.43
C ALA A 389 13.76 -18.30 -10.00
N TYR A 390 12.82 -17.66 -9.31
CA TYR A 390 12.25 -16.39 -9.72
C TYR A 390 13.25 -15.22 -9.58
N TRP A 391 14.14 -15.27 -8.59
CA TRP A 391 15.26 -14.33 -8.46
C TRP A 391 16.20 -14.40 -9.69
N LYS A 392 16.52 -15.60 -10.17
CA LYS A 392 17.32 -15.78 -11.41
C LYS A 392 16.56 -15.26 -12.64
N PHE A 393 15.28 -15.53 -12.74
CA PHE A 393 14.41 -14.97 -13.79
C PHE A 393 14.40 -13.43 -13.72
N THR A 394 14.29 -12.84 -12.54
CA THR A 394 14.38 -11.39 -12.32
C THR A 394 15.69 -10.85 -12.88
N ASN A 395 16.80 -11.50 -12.62
CA ASN A 395 18.12 -11.11 -13.14
C ASN A 395 18.17 -11.09 -14.67
N GLN A 396 17.57 -12.07 -15.34
CA GLN A 396 17.49 -12.10 -16.81
C GLN A 396 16.69 -10.89 -17.34
N LYS A 397 15.58 -10.56 -16.69
CA LYS A 397 14.77 -9.39 -17.05
C LYS A 397 15.50 -8.07 -16.80
N LEU A 398 16.21 -7.97 -15.68
CA LEU A 398 17.06 -6.82 -15.37
C LEU A 398 18.21 -6.65 -16.38
N GLN A 399 18.85 -7.73 -16.81
CA GLN A 399 19.88 -7.66 -17.86
C GLN A 399 19.34 -7.02 -19.15
N ALA A 400 18.15 -7.43 -19.58
CA ALA A 400 17.52 -6.85 -20.77
C ALA A 400 17.23 -5.36 -20.57
N LEU A 401 16.56 -4.99 -19.46
CA LEU A 401 16.23 -3.59 -19.14
C LEU A 401 17.49 -2.72 -19.05
N LEU A 402 18.50 -3.15 -18.31
CA LEU A 402 19.74 -2.38 -18.11
C LEU A 402 20.55 -2.25 -19.40
N THR A 403 20.50 -3.26 -20.29
CA THR A 403 21.12 -3.16 -21.61
C THR A 403 20.49 -2.04 -22.44
N GLU A 404 19.16 -1.96 -22.45
CA GLU A 404 18.45 -0.91 -23.17
C GLU A 404 18.72 0.49 -22.56
N LEU A 405 18.61 0.63 -21.24
CA LEU A 405 18.86 1.90 -20.56
C LEU A 405 20.30 2.41 -20.72
N ASN A 406 21.27 1.51 -20.90
CA ASN A 406 22.69 1.88 -20.97
C ASN A 406 23.25 2.02 -22.38
N LYS A 407 22.46 1.86 -23.43
CA LYS A 407 22.92 1.89 -24.84
C LYS A 407 23.73 3.14 -25.19
N GLU A 408 23.35 4.30 -24.67
CA GLU A 408 23.95 5.59 -25.05
C GLU A 408 24.69 6.25 -23.87
N ASN A 409 24.87 5.53 -22.75
CA ASN A 409 25.53 6.06 -21.54
C ASN A 409 24.95 7.43 -21.07
N LYS A 410 23.64 7.61 -21.25
CA LYS A 410 22.92 8.86 -20.94
C LYS A 410 22.61 9.01 -19.45
N TYR A 411 22.56 7.91 -18.70
CA TYR A 411 22.05 7.88 -17.35
C TYR A 411 23.12 7.44 -16.35
N SER A 412 23.06 7.97 -15.13
CA SER A 412 23.65 7.35 -13.97
C SER A 412 22.60 6.44 -13.33
N ILE A 413 22.93 5.16 -13.09
CA ILE A 413 21.92 4.18 -12.67
C ILE A 413 22.33 3.55 -11.34
N ILE A 414 21.40 3.50 -10.40
CA ILE A 414 21.51 2.78 -9.13
C ILE A 414 20.51 1.63 -9.19
N LEU A 415 20.98 0.40 -9.00
CA LEU A 415 20.15 -0.79 -8.84
C LEU A 415 20.34 -1.32 -7.43
N THR A 416 19.26 -1.48 -6.66
CA THR A 416 19.36 -2.01 -5.30
C THR A 416 18.09 -2.74 -4.90
N GLY A 417 18.21 -3.72 -3.99
CA GLY A 417 17.06 -4.21 -3.26
C GLY A 417 16.74 -3.29 -2.08
N ASP A 418 15.50 -3.27 -1.65
CA ASP A 418 15.06 -2.54 -0.46
C ASP A 418 15.44 -3.28 0.84
N HIS A 419 15.35 -4.60 0.83
CA HIS A 419 15.80 -5.55 1.87
C HIS A 419 16.00 -6.93 1.24
N GLY A 420 16.50 -7.89 2.03
CA GLY A 420 16.64 -9.29 1.63
C GLY A 420 15.37 -10.11 1.86
N LEU A 421 15.40 -11.38 1.48
CA LEU A 421 14.29 -12.33 1.66
C LEU A 421 14.02 -12.61 3.14
N ARG A 422 12.76 -12.53 3.56
CA ARG A 422 12.30 -12.71 4.95
C ARG A 422 11.94 -14.17 5.29
N GLU A 423 12.65 -15.12 4.77
CA GLU A 423 12.52 -16.53 5.16
C GLU A 423 13.39 -16.86 6.38
N SER A 424 13.01 -17.88 7.15
CA SER A 424 13.69 -18.23 8.40
C SER A 424 15.15 -18.63 8.24
N THR A 425 15.53 -19.07 7.07
CA THR A 425 16.90 -19.53 6.72
C THR A 425 17.76 -18.43 6.13
N THR A 426 17.20 -17.25 5.82
CA THR A 426 17.90 -16.14 5.18
C THR A 426 18.24 -15.03 6.17
N ASN A 427 19.15 -14.14 5.80
CA ASN A 427 19.38 -12.89 6.50
C ASN A 427 18.64 -11.76 5.75
N PRO A 428 17.48 -11.30 6.24
CA PRO A 428 16.68 -10.30 5.55
C PRO A 428 17.32 -8.90 5.51
N HIS A 429 18.37 -8.66 6.30
CA HIS A 429 19.16 -7.43 6.24
C HIS A 429 20.17 -7.43 5.08
N GLN A 430 20.41 -8.56 4.44
CA GLN A 430 21.36 -8.65 3.34
C GLN A 430 20.66 -8.54 1.99
N SER A 431 20.94 -7.45 1.31
CA SER A 431 20.46 -7.14 -0.03
C SER A 431 21.63 -6.98 -1.01
N PHE A 432 21.40 -6.38 -2.15
CA PHE A 432 22.36 -6.15 -3.22
C PHE A 432 22.31 -4.69 -3.67
N SER A 433 23.46 -4.14 -4.08
CA SER A 433 23.48 -2.83 -4.74
C SER A 433 24.51 -2.81 -5.88
N ALA A 434 24.18 -2.06 -6.93
CA ALA A 434 25.06 -1.82 -8.06
C ALA A 434 24.90 -0.39 -8.59
N TYR A 435 26.02 0.17 -9.06
CA TYR A 435 26.13 1.57 -9.43
C TYR A 435 26.79 1.69 -10.79
N TYR A 436 26.25 2.52 -11.67
CA TYR A 436 26.79 2.85 -12.98
C TYR A 436 26.79 4.35 -13.19
N GLY A 437 27.91 4.93 -13.67
CA GLY A 437 28.02 6.38 -13.88
C GLY A 437 28.26 7.18 -12.58
N PHE A 438 28.88 6.55 -11.56
CA PHE A 438 29.20 7.16 -10.27
C PHE A 438 30.72 7.08 -9.96
N GLU A 439 31.56 7.12 -10.99
CA GLU A 439 33.03 6.92 -10.85
C GLU A 439 33.71 8.02 -10.01
N GLY A 440 33.06 9.19 -9.88
CA GLY A 440 33.55 10.32 -9.08
C GLY A 440 33.17 10.27 -7.60
N TYR A 441 32.39 9.26 -7.17
CA TYR A 441 31.87 9.17 -5.81
C TYR A 441 32.59 8.10 -5.00
N ASP A 442 32.78 8.36 -3.71
CA ASP A 442 33.28 7.37 -2.76
C ASP A 442 32.14 6.43 -2.33
N LEU A 443 31.90 5.38 -3.13
CA LEU A 443 30.82 4.42 -2.90
C LEU A 443 31.07 3.51 -1.67
N GLU A 444 32.31 3.48 -1.13
CA GLU A 444 32.58 2.74 0.12
C GLU A 444 31.84 3.37 1.31
N LYS A 445 31.56 4.67 1.25
CA LYS A 445 30.76 5.36 2.27
C LYS A 445 29.28 5.00 2.26
N ILE A 446 28.79 4.36 1.21
CA ILE A 446 27.42 3.82 1.18
C ILE A 446 27.40 2.53 1.99
N GLY A 447 27.17 2.63 3.30
CA GLY A 447 27.15 1.47 4.20
C GLY A 447 25.87 0.65 4.12
N SER A 448 24.77 1.29 3.75
CA SER A 448 23.44 0.68 3.70
C SER A 448 22.61 1.11 2.49
N VAL A 449 21.52 0.39 2.26
CA VAL A 449 20.50 0.75 1.25
C VAL A 449 19.93 2.15 1.53
N GLN A 450 19.78 2.51 2.80
CA GLN A 450 19.21 3.79 3.22
C GLN A 450 20.13 4.99 2.91
N ASP A 451 21.46 4.77 2.82
CA ASP A 451 22.44 5.80 2.46
C ASP A 451 22.35 6.21 0.98
N ILE A 452 21.70 5.41 0.14
CA ILE A 452 21.51 5.68 -1.28
C ILE A 452 20.76 6.98 -1.51
N GLY A 453 19.85 7.37 -0.61
CA GLY A 453 19.19 8.67 -0.65
C GLY A 453 20.19 9.85 -0.65
N SER A 454 21.24 9.75 0.16
CA SER A 454 22.33 10.74 0.21
C SER A 454 23.15 10.77 -1.09
N LEU A 455 23.43 9.61 -1.70
CA LEU A 455 24.09 9.54 -3.00
C LEU A 455 23.28 10.24 -4.10
N VAL A 456 21.98 9.92 -4.19
CA VAL A 456 21.06 10.56 -5.15
C VAL A 456 21.05 12.08 -4.96
N ASN A 457 20.94 12.54 -3.72
CA ASN A 457 20.92 13.98 -3.44
C ASN A 457 22.25 14.67 -3.79
N SER A 458 23.38 14.00 -3.53
CA SER A 458 24.72 14.54 -3.84
C SER A 458 25.02 14.59 -5.35
N ALA A 459 24.33 13.78 -6.15
CA ALA A 459 24.49 13.76 -7.61
C ALA A 459 24.03 15.06 -8.30
N TYR A 460 23.35 15.94 -7.57
CA TYR A 460 22.85 17.22 -8.09
C TYR A 460 23.39 18.45 -7.33
N ASN A 461 24.51 18.30 -6.62
CA ASN A 461 25.20 19.41 -5.95
C ASN A 461 26.02 20.27 -6.94
#